data_74a82e7a9320a4aa7a240dbfd814578d
#
_entry.id   74a82e7a9320a4aa7a240dbfd814578d
#
_cell.length_a   1.000
_cell.length_b   1.000
_cell.length_c   1.000
_cell.angle_alpha   90.00
_cell.angle_beta   90.00
_cell.angle_gamma   90.00
#
_symmetry.space_group_name_H-M   'P 1'
#
loop_
_entity.id
_entity.type
_entity.pdbx_description
1 polymer ?
#
loop_
_entity_poly.entity_id
_entity_poly.type
_entity_poly.pdbx_seq_one_letter_code
_entity_poly.pdbx_strand_id
1 'polypeptide(L)'
;IKNNEIGKAAKFIERNWFKFNCPEIIETFIKHNLKNNTDSLKRHKLIVKVMKKHLNSSDEVKLSLAMSAYQAKIWGESQKYLDDIPRENWDERIKNLYEEICKKSEKLSLPNDLNEVDPSPEWYCISCKTRYKNWQFVCNECDAVNSLKWPKTDSSIRKKFFLENPFRHFPKM
;
A
#
# COMPACT_ATOMS: atom_id res chain seq x y z
N ILE A 1 -9.33 -20.93 -0.76
CA ILE A 1 -8.86 -21.03 -2.17
C ILE A 1 -8.06 -22.32 -2.27
N LYS A 2 -8.50 -23.31 -3.08
CA LYS A 2 -7.74 -24.53 -3.38
C LYS A 2 -6.41 -24.15 -4.03
N ASN A 3 -5.33 -24.92 -3.86
CA ASN A 3 -3.98 -24.58 -4.37
C ASN A 3 -3.95 -24.13 -5.85
N ASN A 4 -4.87 -24.64 -6.69
CA ASN A 4 -4.95 -24.25 -8.10
C ASN A 4 -5.53 -22.83 -8.31
N GLU A 5 -6.29 -22.30 -7.36
CA GLU A 5 -6.90 -20.97 -7.42
C GLU A 5 -5.95 -19.85 -6.98
N ILE A 6 -4.97 -20.15 -6.11
CA ILE A 6 -3.93 -19.21 -5.72
C ILE A 6 -3.11 -18.78 -6.93
N GLY A 7 -2.73 -19.73 -7.78
CA GLY A 7 -2.01 -19.44 -9.02
C GLY A 7 -2.83 -18.60 -10.01
N LYS A 8 -4.14 -18.83 -10.07
CA LYS A 8 -5.05 -18.00 -10.92
C LYS A 8 -5.19 -16.59 -10.36
N ALA A 9 -5.38 -16.45 -9.05
CA ALA A 9 -5.47 -15.15 -8.39
C ALA A 9 -4.15 -14.34 -8.54
N ALA A 10 -3.01 -15.01 -8.36
CA ALA A 10 -1.70 -14.40 -8.57
C ALA A 10 -1.53 -13.87 -10.01
N LYS A 11 -1.87 -14.67 -11.03
CA LYS A 11 -1.83 -14.24 -12.43
C LYS A 11 -2.84 -13.12 -12.73
N PHE A 12 -4.00 -13.13 -12.08
CA PHE A 12 -4.99 -12.07 -12.23
C PHE A 12 -4.44 -10.74 -11.71
N ILE A 13 -3.84 -10.73 -10.52
CA ILE A 13 -3.20 -9.55 -9.92
C ILE A 13 -2.07 -9.06 -10.82
N GLU A 14 -1.15 -9.95 -11.23
CA GLU A 14 -0.03 -9.63 -12.09
C GLU A 14 -0.47 -8.91 -13.38
N ARG A 15 -1.55 -9.39 -14.02
CA ARG A 15 -2.04 -8.84 -15.30
C ARG A 15 -2.82 -7.54 -15.15
N ASN A 16 -3.45 -7.32 -14.00
CA ASN A 16 -4.39 -6.23 -13.81
C ASN A 16 -3.92 -5.18 -12.81
N TRP A 17 -2.70 -5.28 -12.29
CA TRP A 17 -2.17 -4.35 -11.30
C TRP A 17 -2.34 -2.89 -11.70
N PHE A 18 -2.02 -2.54 -12.94
CA PHE A 18 -2.15 -1.15 -13.44
C PHE A 18 -3.57 -0.59 -13.40
N LYS A 19 -4.58 -1.44 -13.39
CA LYS A 19 -5.99 -1.02 -13.33
C LYS A 19 -6.42 -0.68 -11.91
N PHE A 20 -5.88 -1.42 -10.95
CA PHE A 20 -6.33 -1.34 -9.56
C PHE A 20 -5.35 -0.54 -8.70
N ASN A 21 -4.06 -0.80 -8.81
CA ASN A 21 -2.94 -0.11 -8.16
C ASN A 21 -3.26 0.35 -6.71
N CYS A 22 -3.92 -0.49 -5.93
CA CYS A 22 -4.31 -0.21 -4.56
C CYS A 22 -3.82 -1.32 -3.62
N PRO A 23 -3.42 -0.98 -2.38
CA PRO A 23 -2.85 -1.92 -1.43
C PRO A 23 -3.83 -3.02 -1.02
N GLU A 24 -5.13 -2.74 -0.97
CA GLU A 24 -6.14 -3.70 -0.51
C GLU A 24 -6.20 -4.99 -1.34
N ILE A 25 -5.83 -4.94 -2.61
CA ILE A 25 -5.77 -6.13 -3.46
C ILE A 25 -4.67 -7.08 -2.99
N ILE A 26 -3.49 -6.55 -2.69
CA ILE A 26 -2.37 -7.34 -2.16
C ILE A 26 -2.69 -7.82 -0.76
N GLU A 27 -3.23 -6.96 0.10
CA GLU A 27 -3.66 -7.35 1.44
C GLU A 27 -4.71 -8.45 1.42
N THR A 28 -5.73 -8.34 0.56
CA THR A 28 -6.77 -9.36 0.40
C THR A 28 -6.17 -10.68 -0.08
N PHE A 29 -5.25 -10.64 -1.03
CA PHE A 29 -4.53 -11.81 -1.51
C PHE A 29 -3.72 -12.47 -0.40
N ILE A 30 -3.01 -11.67 0.41
CA ILE A 30 -2.25 -12.12 1.57
C ILE A 30 -3.19 -12.75 2.60
N LYS A 31 -4.24 -12.04 3.02
CA LYS A 31 -5.20 -12.46 4.06
C LYS A 31 -5.92 -13.76 3.69
N HIS A 32 -6.31 -13.91 2.44
CA HIS A 32 -7.01 -15.12 1.98
C HIS A 32 -6.13 -16.39 2.04
N ASN A 33 -4.85 -16.22 1.79
CA ASN A 33 -3.89 -17.32 1.89
C ASN A 33 -3.48 -17.65 3.33
N LEU A 34 -3.78 -16.75 4.31
CA LEU A 34 -3.45 -16.94 5.72
C LEU A 34 -4.34 -17.95 6.45
N LYS A 35 -5.58 -18.16 6.00
CA LYS A 35 -6.53 -19.06 6.68
C LYS A 35 -6.05 -20.50 6.80
N ASN A 36 -5.04 -20.90 6.04
CA ASN A 36 -4.53 -22.26 5.99
C ASN A 36 -3.14 -22.42 6.64
N ASN A 37 -2.77 -21.61 7.62
CA ASN A 37 -1.50 -21.73 8.35
C ASN A 37 -0.25 -21.84 7.44
N THR A 38 -0.31 -21.20 6.28
CA THR A 38 0.77 -21.26 5.31
C THR A 38 1.94 -20.43 5.81
N ASP A 39 3.12 -20.99 5.75
CA ASP A 39 4.39 -20.36 6.05
C ASP A 39 4.47 -18.95 5.45
N SER A 40 4.66 -17.94 6.30
CA SER A 40 4.76 -16.53 5.92
C SER A 40 5.85 -16.30 4.88
N LEU A 41 6.91 -17.07 4.92
CA LEU A 41 8.01 -17.05 3.94
C LEU A 41 7.54 -17.51 2.56
N LYS A 42 6.74 -18.57 2.48
CA LYS A 42 6.18 -19.04 1.20
C LYS A 42 5.26 -18.01 0.58
N ARG A 43 4.46 -17.33 1.41
CA ARG A 43 3.59 -16.22 0.95
C ARG A 43 4.40 -15.06 0.41
N HIS A 44 5.43 -14.65 1.16
CA HIS A 44 6.30 -13.58 0.71
C HIS A 44 6.94 -13.92 -0.63
N LYS A 45 7.53 -15.10 -0.80
CA LYS A 45 8.09 -15.56 -2.08
C LYS A 45 7.07 -15.52 -3.22
N LEU A 46 5.81 -15.89 -2.95
CA LEU A 46 4.75 -15.84 -3.95
C LEU A 46 4.42 -14.39 -4.36
N ILE A 47 4.31 -13.48 -3.39
CA ILE A 47 4.03 -12.06 -3.65
C ILE A 47 5.17 -11.42 -4.43
N VAL A 48 6.43 -11.67 -4.03
CA VAL A 48 7.60 -11.21 -4.77
C VAL A 48 7.55 -11.67 -6.22
N LYS A 49 7.24 -12.95 -6.46
CA LYS A 49 7.10 -13.50 -7.81
C LYS A 49 6.01 -12.79 -8.63
N VAL A 50 4.83 -12.53 -8.02
CA VAL A 50 3.70 -11.87 -8.67
C VAL A 50 4.02 -10.42 -8.99
N MET A 51 4.66 -9.71 -8.04
CA MET A 51 4.88 -8.28 -8.12
C MET A 51 6.19 -7.89 -8.81
N LYS A 52 7.06 -8.85 -9.14
CA LYS A 52 8.39 -8.61 -9.73
C LYS A 52 8.35 -7.68 -10.95
N LYS A 53 7.37 -7.85 -11.83
CA LYS A 53 7.23 -7.03 -13.05
C LYS A 53 6.76 -5.60 -12.76
N HIS A 54 6.22 -5.37 -11.58
CA HIS A 54 5.63 -4.10 -11.16
C HIS A 54 6.49 -3.35 -10.14
N LEU A 55 7.66 -3.87 -9.78
CA LEU A 55 8.52 -3.33 -8.73
C LEU A 55 8.84 -1.84 -8.92
N ASN A 56 9.04 -1.42 -10.17
CA ASN A 56 9.35 -0.03 -10.52
C ASN A 56 8.12 0.76 -10.99
N SER A 57 6.91 0.18 -10.90
CA SER A 57 5.71 0.85 -11.41
C SER A 57 5.04 1.76 -10.40
N SER A 58 5.27 1.52 -9.11
CA SER A 58 4.64 2.30 -8.04
C SER A 58 5.26 1.98 -6.68
N ASP A 59 5.32 2.97 -5.79
CA ASP A 59 5.81 2.80 -4.42
C ASP A 59 4.88 1.92 -3.57
N GLU A 60 3.59 1.82 -3.93
CA GLU A 60 2.66 0.87 -3.30
C GLU A 60 3.10 -0.59 -3.46
N VAL A 61 3.76 -0.93 -4.56
CA VAL A 61 4.33 -2.27 -4.76
C VAL A 61 5.45 -2.51 -3.75
N LYS A 62 6.37 -1.56 -3.61
CA LYS A 62 7.50 -1.64 -2.69
C LYS A 62 7.02 -1.74 -1.25
N LEU A 63 6.04 -0.88 -0.86
CA LEU A 63 5.42 -0.94 0.47
C LEU A 63 4.74 -2.29 0.73
N SER A 64 3.99 -2.83 -0.24
CA SER A 64 3.34 -4.14 -0.10
C SER A 64 4.36 -5.28 0.06
N LEU A 65 5.50 -5.22 -0.65
CA LEU A 65 6.59 -6.17 -0.52
C LEU A 65 7.28 -6.04 0.85
N ALA A 66 7.51 -4.80 1.33
CA ALA A 66 8.06 -4.52 2.64
C ALA A 66 7.17 -5.10 3.76
N MET A 67 5.86 -4.87 3.70
CA MET A 67 4.89 -5.42 4.65
C MET A 67 4.90 -6.96 4.64
N SER A 68 4.98 -7.56 3.47
CA SER A 68 5.04 -9.02 3.32
C SER A 68 6.34 -9.60 3.88
N ALA A 69 7.48 -8.95 3.65
CA ALA A 69 8.78 -9.33 4.22
C ALA A 69 8.78 -9.18 5.75
N TYR A 70 8.19 -8.09 6.27
CA TYR A 70 8.00 -7.88 7.71
C TYR A 70 7.22 -9.04 8.35
N GLN A 71 6.08 -9.43 7.76
CA GLN A 71 5.29 -10.58 8.24
C GLN A 71 6.06 -11.90 8.17
N ALA A 72 6.97 -12.04 7.21
CA ALA A 72 7.87 -13.20 7.09
C ALA A 72 9.09 -13.13 8.03
N LYS A 73 9.21 -12.08 8.85
CA LYS A 73 10.33 -11.81 9.76
C LYS A 73 11.69 -11.64 9.06
N ILE A 74 11.66 -11.16 7.82
CA ILE A 74 12.86 -10.86 7.02
C ILE A 74 13.09 -9.35 7.07
N TRP A 75 13.54 -8.86 8.25
CA TRP A 75 13.63 -7.43 8.56
C TRP A 75 14.49 -6.65 7.57
N GLY A 76 15.67 -7.20 7.20
CA GLY A 76 16.59 -6.54 6.27
C GLY A 76 16.01 -6.40 4.85
N GLU A 77 15.23 -7.38 4.37
CA GLU A 77 14.57 -7.30 3.06
C GLU A 77 13.40 -6.29 3.12
N SER A 78 12.65 -6.28 4.23
CA SER A 78 11.59 -5.31 4.46
C SER A 78 12.13 -3.88 4.42
N GLN A 79 13.23 -3.61 5.15
CA GLN A 79 13.88 -2.32 5.13
C GLN A 79 14.35 -1.93 3.73
N LYS A 80 15.01 -2.84 3.01
CA LYS A 80 15.49 -2.58 1.65
C LYS A 80 14.38 -2.10 0.72
N TYR A 81 13.19 -2.71 0.75
CA TYR A 81 12.05 -2.26 -0.05
C TYR A 81 11.59 -0.85 0.35
N LEU A 82 11.65 -0.49 1.64
CA LEU A 82 11.30 0.85 2.10
C LEU A 82 12.36 1.88 1.68
N ASP A 83 13.65 1.52 1.76
CA ASP A 83 14.77 2.39 1.35
C ASP A 83 14.75 2.67 -0.17
N ASP A 84 14.19 1.76 -0.96
CA ASP A 84 13.98 1.94 -2.41
C ASP A 84 12.82 2.92 -2.74
N ILE A 85 12.03 3.37 -1.73
CA ILE A 85 11.00 4.39 -1.89
C ILE A 85 11.64 5.78 -1.68
N PRO A 86 11.51 6.71 -2.64
CA PRO A 86 12.00 8.08 -2.46
C PRO A 86 11.42 8.74 -1.20
N ARG A 87 12.25 9.47 -0.46
CA ARG A 87 11.83 10.10 0.82
C ARG A 87 10.66 11.06 0.68
N GLU A 88 10.59 11.79 -0.40
CA GLU A 88 9.49 12.68 -0.73
C GLU A 88 8.14 11.96 -0.94
N ASN A 89 8.16 10.63 -1.11
CA ASN A 89 6.96 9.78 -1.24
C ASN A 89 6.60 9.05 0.06
N TRP A 90 7.35 9.29 1.14
CA TRP A 90 7.06 8.65 2.41
C TRP A 90 5.79 9.21 3.03
N ASP A 91 4.97 8.30 3.54
CA ASP A 91 3.77 8.59 4.32
C ASP A 91 3.81 7.85 5.67
N GLU A 92 2.81 8.11 6.52
CA GLU A 92 2.73 7.50 7.86
C GLU A 92 2.81 5.97 7.83
N ARG A 93 2.33 5.30 6.79
CA ARG A 93 2.37 3.83 6.69
C ARG A 93 3.81 3.33 6.56
N ILE A 94 4.62 4.02 5.76
CA ILE A 94 6.03 3.71 5.53
C ILE A 94 6.82 3.97 6.81
N LYS A 95 6.61 5.15 7.43
CA LYS A 95 7.23 5.52 8.69
C LYS A 95 6.95 4.48 9.78
N ASN A 96 5.67 4.17 10.01
CA ASN A 96 5.25 3.23 11.05
C ASN A 96 5.85 1.84 10.84
N LEU A 97 5.87 1.35 9.59
CA LEU A 97 6.49 0.05 9.28
C LEU A 97 8.01 0.08 9.52
N TYR A 98 8.68 1.18 9.17
CA TYR A 98 10.11 1.34 9.40
C TYR A 98 10.44 1.35 10.89
N GLU A 99 9.67 2.07 11.70
CA GLU A 99 9.79 2.08 13.15
C GLU A 99 9.62 0.67 13.76
N GLU A 100 8.63 -0.08 13.28
CA GLU A 100 8.41 -1.45 13.73
C GLU A 100 9.57 -2.40 13.36
N ILE A 101 10.17 -2.22 12.19
CA ILE A 101 11.37 -2.98 11.79
C ILE A 101 12.53 -2.67 12.72
N CYS A 102 12.78 -1.40 13.03
CA CYS A 102 13.86 -0.98 13.93
C CYS A 102 13.67 -1.53 15.35
N LYS A 103 12.44 -1.58 15.86
CA LYS A 103 12.13 -2.21 17.17
C LYS A 103 12.43 -3.71 17.20
N LYS A 104 12.40 -4.39 16.04
CA LYS A 104 12.67 -5.84 15.93
C LYS A 104 14.11 -6.19 15.63
N SER A 105 14.91 -5.23 15.23
CA SER A 105 16.30 -5.44 14.84
C SER A 105 17.19 -4.31 15.38
N GLU A 106 18.01 -4.64 16.38
CA GLU A 106 18.96 -3.69 17.00
C GLU A 106 20.04 -3.18 16.02
N LYS A 107 20.18 -3.83 14.86
CA LYS A 107 21.14 -3.46 13.82
C LYS A 107 20.63 -2.35 12.89
N LEU A 108 19.36 -2.01 12.99
CA LEU A 108 18.71 -1.07 12.10
C LEU A 108 18.37 0.20 12.86
N SER A 109 18.74 1.34 12.30
CA SER A 109 18.47 2.67 12.89
C SER A 109 17.45 3.43 12.05
N LEU A 110 16.64 4.22 12.74
CA LEU A 110 15.73 5.15 12.09
C LEU A 110 16.53 6.24 11.38
N PRO A 111 16.15 6.62 10.17
CA PRO A 111 16.66 7.82 9.54
C PRO A 111 16.30 9.08 10.35
N ASN A 112 17.22 10.05 10.42
CA ASN A 112 17.06 11.26 11.24
C ASN A 112 16.00 12.24 10.73
N ASP A 113 15.49 12.06 9.50
CA ASP A 113 14.62 12.99 8.76
C ASP A 113 13.13 12.55 8.71
N LEU A 114 12.71 11.69 9.64
CA LEU A 114 11.34 11.14 9.67
C LEU A 114 10.28 12.01 10.37
N ASN A 115 10.61 13.23 10.77
CA ASN A 115 9.71 14.04 11.59
C ASN A 115 8.47 14.55 10.84
N GLU A 116 8.57 14.74 9.53
CA GLU A 116 7.49 15.27 8.68
C GLU A 116 7.25 14.34 7.49
N VAL A 117 6.32 13.41 7.64
CA VAL A 117 5.84 12.58 6.53
C VAL A 117 4.39 12.92 6.21
N ASP A 118 3.99 12.72 4.96
CA ASP A 118 2.62 12.91 4.52
C ASP A 118 1.66 11.94 5.25
N PRO A 119 0.41 12.33 5.51
CA PRO A 119 -0.59 11.42 6.05
C PRO A 119 -0.84 10.24 5.11
N SER A 120 -1.35 9.15 5.66
CA SER A 120 -1.72 7.97 4.87
C SER A 120 -2.71 8.35 3.76
N PRO A 121 -2.51 7.88 2.52
CA PRO A 121 -3.43 8.16 1.43
C PRO A 121 -4.80 7.51 1.69
N GLU A 122 -5.85 8.15 1.19
CA GLU A 122 -7.23 7.70 1.27
C GLU A 122 -7.85 7.62 -0.12
N TRP A 123 -8.87 6.77 -0.28
CA TRP A 123 -9.71 6.79 -1.46
C TRP A 123 -10.38 8.15 -1.63
N TYR A 124 -10.56 8.61 -2.84
CA TYR A 124 -11.27 9.86 -3.11
C TYR A 124 -12.24 9.71 -4.28
N CYS A 125 -13.39 10.35 -4.17
CA CYS A 125 -14.35 10.43 -5.24
C CYS A 125 -13.87 11.43 -6.30
N ILE A 126 -13.80 11.03 -7.57
CA ILE A 126 -13.38 11.93 -8.65
C ILE A 126 -14.42 13.02 -8.95
N SER A 127 -15.69 12.81 -8.58
CA SER A 127 -16.79 13.76 -8.83
C SER A 127 -16.85 14.85 -7.75
N CYS A 128 -16.99 14.47 -6.46
CA CYS A 128 -17.17 15.43 -5.37
C CYS A 128 -15.93 15.66 -4.50
N LYS A 129 -14.83 14.91 -4.76
CA LYS A 129 -13.55 14.97 -4.03
C LYS A 129 -13.63 14.54 -2.56
N THR A 130 -14.75 14.02 -2.09
CA THR A 130 -14.87 13.45 -0.74
C THR A 130 -13.91 12.25 -0.57
N ARG A 131 -13.32 12.14 0.63
CA ARG A 131 -12.35 11.10 0.97
C ARG A 131 -12.99 9.99 1.78
N TYR A 132 -12.46 8.78 1.61
CA TYR A 132 -12.94 7.56 2.25
C TYR A 132 -11.76 6.67 2.67
N LYS A 133 -11.84 6.13 3.87
CA LYS A 133 -10.84 5.15 4.35
C LYS A 133 -10.89 3.83 3.59
N ASN A 134 -12.10 3.44 3.16
CA ASN A 134 -12.33 2.18 2.47
C ASN A 134 -12.95 2.43 1.09
N TRP A 135 -12.64 1.58 0.14
CA TRP A 135 -13.29 1.60 -1.16
C TRP A 135 -14.77 1.25 -1.05
N GLN A 136 -15.59 1.94 -1.80
CA GLN A 136 -17.02 1.66 -1.95
C GLN A 136 -17.44 1.91 -3.40
N PHE A 137 -18.46 1.19 -3.85
CA PHE A 137 -18.91 1.24 -5.25
C PHE A 137 -19.68 2.52 -5.58
N VAL A 138 -20.45 3.03 -4.62
CA VAL A 138 -21.24 4.27 -4.74
C VAL A 138 -20.69 5.29 -3.77
N CYS A 139 -20.51 6.52 -4.20
CA CYS A 139 -20.12 7.62 -3.34
C CYS A 139 -21.30 8.05 -2.47
N ASN A 140 -21.17 8.04 -1.14
CA ASN A 140 -22.25 8.39 -0.23
C ASN A 140 -22.63 9.89 -0.23
N GLU A 141 -21.77 10.74 -0.82
CA GLU A 141 -21.99 12.20 -0.83
C GLU A 141 -22.63 12.71 -2.14
N CYS A 142 -22.41 12.01 -3.24
CA CYS A 142 -22.87 12.47 -4.55
C CYS A 142 -23.47 11.39 -5.43
N ASP A 143 -23.68 10.19 -4.89
CA ASP A 143 -24.25 9.00 -5.54
C ASP A 143 -23.51 8.54 -6.83
N ALA A 144 -22.33 9.09 -7.09
CA ALA A 144 -21.56 8.71 -8.25
C ALA A 144 -21.05 7.26 -8.14
N VAL A 145 -21.39 6.44 -9.14
CA VAL A 145 -21.05 5.01 -9.20
C VAL A 145 -19.63 4.83 -9.71
N ASN A 146 -18.89 3.89 -9.09
CA ASN A 146 -17.51 3.53 -9.45
C ASN A 146 -16.55 4.73 -9.59
N SER A 147 -16.78 5.75 -8.77
CA SER A 147 -16.09 7.04 -8.83
C SER A 147 -14.91 7.16 -7.86
N LEU A 148 -14.72 6.20 -6.96
CA LEU A 148 -13.61 6.21 -6.03
C LEU A 148 -12.32 5.74 -6.69
N LYS A 149 -11.25 6.54 -6.49
CA LYS A 149 -9.90 6.25 -6.98
C LYS A 149 -8.91 6.27 -5.83
N TRP A 150 -7.92 5.39 -5.89
CA TRP A 150 -6.74 5.45 -5.05
C TRP A 150 -5.78 6.49 -5.61
N PRO A 151 -5.23 7.40 -4.80
CA PRO A 151 -4.28 8.39 -5.30
C PRO A 151 -3.00 7.68 -5.78
N LYS A 152 -2.50 8.11 -6.93
CA LYS A 152 -1.18 7.66 -7.37
C LYS A 152 -0.12 8.17 -6.40
N THR A 153 0.84 7.34 -6.07
CA THR A 153 1.94 7.64 -5.15
C THR A 153 3.01 8.56 -5.72
N ASP A 154 2.73 9.26 -6.81
CA ASP A 154 3.62 10.27 -7.37
C ASP A 154 3.50 11.55 -6.52
N SER A 155 4.62 11.99 -5.93
CA SER A 155 4.71 13.15 -5.06
C SER A 155 4.17 14.43 -5.69
N SER A 156 4.31 14.60 -7.00
CA SER A 156 3.80 15.76 -7.73
C SER A 156 2.28 15.80 -7.72
N ILE A 157 1.63 14.66 -7.87
CA ILE A 157 0.17 14.53 -7.84
C ILE A 157 -0.36 14.65 -6.40
N ARG A 158 0.34 14.08 -5.41
CA ARG A 158 -0.01 14.22 -3.98
C ARG A 158 0.01 15.68 -3.57
N LYS A 159 1.14 16.39 -3.77
CA LYS A 159 1.29 17.80 -3.40
C LYS A 159 0.24 18.67 -4.07
N LYS A 160 -0.02 18.48 -5.36
CA LYS A 160 -1.05 19.22 -6.07
C LYS A 160 -2.45 18.97 -5.50
N PHE A 161 -2.76 17.72 -5.18
CA PHE A 161 -4.06 17.35 -4.59
C PHE A 161 -4.28 17.95 -3.20
N PHE A 162 -3.23 17.97 -2.35
CA PHE A 162 -3.28 18.58 -1.02
C PHE A 162 -3.36 20.12 -1.10
N LEU A 163 -2.64 20.75 -2.02
CA LEU A 163 -2.66 22.20 -2.22
C LEU A 163 -4.01 22.69 -2.77
N GLU A 164 -4.63 21.93 -3.66
CA GLU A 164 -5.93 22.28 -4.24
C GLU A 164 -7.13 22.05 -3.29
N ASN A 165 -6.93 21.29 -2.19
CA ASN A 165 -7.99 20.95 -1.24
C ASN A 165 -7.58 21.09 0.24
N PRO A 166 -7.02 22.24 0.70
CA PRO A 166 -6.43 22.36 2.03
C PRO A 166 -7.45 22.32 3.19
N PHE A 167 -8.73 22.60 2.94
CA PHE A 167 -9.74 22.83 3.99
C PHE A 167 -10.71 21.67 4.25
N ARG A 168 -10.53 20.49 3.64
CA ARG A 168 -11.43 19.35 3.83
C ARG A 168 -10.97 18.32 4.86
N HIS A 169 -10.03 18.71 5.74
CA HIS A 169 -9.48 17.81 6.77
C HIS A 169 -10.21 17.80 8.11
N PHE A 170 -11.25 18.62 8.30
CA PHE A 170 -11.98 18.62 9.56
C PHE A 170 -13.28 17.82 9.43
N PRO A 171 -13.45 16.72 10.21
CA PRO A 171 -14.76 16.14 10.39
C PRO A 171 -15.68 17.23 10.97
N LYS A 172 -16.83 17.43 10.37
CA LYS A 172 -17.89 18.20 11.01
C LYS A 172 -18.18 17.51 12.34
N MET A 173 -17.94 18.22 13.45
CA MET A 173 -18.44 17.84 14.77
C MET A 173 -19.96 17.82 14.75
#